data_1ff3082cc1296882fb05ac9547bfd745
#
_entry.id   1ff3082cc1296882fb05ac9547bfd745
#
_cell.length_a   1.000
_cell.length_b   1.000
_cell.length_c   1.000
_cell.angle_alpha   90.00
_cell.angle_beta   90.00
_cell.angle_gamma   90.00
#
_symmetry.space_group_name_H-M   'P 1'
#
loop_
_entity.id
_entity.type
_entity.pdbx_description
1 polymer ?
#
loop_
_entity_poly.entity_id
_entity_poly.type
_entity_poly.pdbx_seq_one_letter_code
_entity_poly.pdbx_strand_id
1 'polypeptide(L)'
;FKSAVSAVECGVEFQKKLKNFREKNEPQIDLEFRIGINMGDVVEEKRNLLGDGVNIAARLESLCQPNGISISKSIYDLVNSKLKLPFIDLGIQKVKYNEFHAYDVLLNPSQKRSLKNANKISPGLIAGIICILTIMLFTAFYFSSNYSETTPNIRVNISDKPSILIMPLENQTGNKDDDYIGAG
;
A
#
# COMPACT_ATOMS: atom_id res chain seq x y z
N PHE A 1 3.67 -26.36 20.43
CA PHE A 1 5.01 -26.37 21.06
C PHE A 1 4.96 -25.65 22.40
N LYS A 2 5.77 -26.12 23.34
CA LYS A 2 5.88 -25.51 24.68
C LYS A 2 6.81 -24.29 24.72
N SER A 3 7.66 -24.11 23.69
CA SER A 3 8.54 -22.95 23.59
C SER A 3 8.75 -22.52 22.13
N ALA A 4 9.04 -21.24 21.93
CA ALA A 4 9.39 -20.68 20.63
C ALA A 4 10.67 -21.31 20.07
N VAL A 5 11.66 -21.56 20.93
CA VAL A 5 12.93 -22.20 20.55
C VAL A 5 12.67 -23.57 19.95
N SER A 6 11.93 -24.43 20.68
CA SER A 6 11.62 -25.79 20.21
C SER A 6 10.81 -25.79 18.89
N ALA A 7 9.94 -24.80 18.70
CA ALA A 7 9.18 -24.67 17.46
C ALA A 7 10.08 -24.36 16.26
N VAL A 8 11.00 -23.40 16.42
CA VAL A 8 11.96 -23.03 15.38
C VAL A 8 12.95 -24.17 15.09
N GLU A 9 13.49 -24.80 16.12
CA GLU A 9 14.41 -25.97 15.98
C GLU A 9 13.74 -27.11 15.22
N CYS A 10 12.48 -27.43 15.55
CA CYS A 10 11.71 -28.43 14.83
C CYS A 10 11.54 -28.10 13.36
N GLY A 11 11.19 -26.83 13.04
CA GLY A 11 11.08 -26.37 11.66
C GLY A 11 12.40 -26.49 10.89
N VAL A 12 13.51 -26.10 11.51
CA VAL A 12 14.85 -26.22 10.92
C VAL A 12 15.23 -27.68 10.67
N GLU A 13 14.98 -28.54 11.63
CA GLU A 13 15.26 -29.96 11.50
C GLU A 13 14.40 -30.62 10.43
N PHE A 14 13.12 -30.27 10.35
CA PHE A 14 12.22 -30.74 9.31
C PHE A 14 12.73 -30.37 7.90
N GLN A 15 13.07 -29.12 7.66
CA GLN A 15 13.59 -28.68 6.36
C GLN A 15 14.92 -29.35 6.00
N LYS A 16 15.82 -29.54 6.98
CA LYS A 16 17.07 -30.28 6.76
C LYS A 16 16.82 -31.74 6.40
N LYS A 17 15.92 -32.42 7.11
CA LYS A 17 15.57 -33.82 6.81
C LYS A 17 14.95 -33.95 5.43
N LEU A 18 14.05 -33.04 5.06
CA LEU A 18 13.42 -33.03 3.74
C LEU A 18 14.44 -32.81 2.62
N LYS A 19 15.38 -31.88 2.80
CA LYS A 19 16.47 -31.67 1.85
C LYS A 19 17.30 -32.94 1.66
N ASN A 20 17.72 -33.55 2.75
CA ASN A 20 18.51 -34.80 2.71
C ASN A 20 17.73 -35.96 2.08
N PHE A 21 16.41 -36.02 2.30
CA PHE A 21 15.55 -37.03 1.66
C PHE A 21 15.51 -36.86 0.15
N ARG A 22 15.36 -35.62 -0.36
CA ARG A 22 15.37 -35.30 -1.78
C ARG A 22 16.70 -35.63 -2.44
N GLU A 23 17.79 -35.24 -1.81
CA GLU A 23 19.14 -35.51 -2.33
C GLU A 23 19.47 -37.02 -2.43
N LYS A 24 18.86 -37.84 -1.57
CA LYS A 24 19.12 -39.29 -1.56
C LYS A 24 18.20 -40.11 -2.46
N ASN A 25 16.97 -39.66 -2.66
CA ASN A 25 15.93 -40.53 -3.26
C ASN A 25 15.46 -40.08 -4.65
N GLU A 26 15.90 -38.92 -5.14
CA GLU A 26 15.44 -38.34 -6.41
C GLU A 26 13.94 -38.53 -6.62
N PRO A 27 13.07 -37.99 -5.75
CA PRO A 27 11.65 -38.30 -5.74
C PRO A 27 11.00 -37.82 -7.04
N GLN A 28 10.04 -38.58 -7.56
CA GLN A 28 9.27 -38.20 -8.74
C GLN A 28 8.49 -36.90 -8.58
N ILE A 29 8.20 -36.52 -7.33
CA ILE A 29 7.49 -35.28 -6.98
C ILE A 29 8.40 -34.46 -6.07
N ASP A 30 8.80 -33.29 -6.50
CA ASP A 30 9.56 -32.33 -5.68
C ASP A 30 8.61 -31.58 -4.76
N LEU A 31 8.48 -32.09 -3.52
CA LEU A 31 7.64 -31.47 -2.49
C LEU A 31 8.38 -30.32 -1.84
N GLU A 32 7.85 -29.13 -1.94
CA GLU A 32 8.35 -27.94 -1.27
C GLU A 32 7.44 -27.52 -0.14
N PHE A 33 8.00 -27.33 1.03
CA PHE A 33 7.27 -26.91 2.22
C PHE A 33 7.66 -25.48 2.63
N ARG A 34 6.65 -24.71 3.04
CA ARG A 34 6.82 -23.40 3.65
C ARG A 34 6.37 -23.48 5.09
N ILE A 35 7.10 -22.86 6.00
CA ILE A 35 6.78 -22.90 7.42
C ILE A 35 6.64 -21.46 7.93
N GLY A 36 5.46 -21.13 8.45
CA GLY A 36 5.20 -19.89 9.19
C GLY A 36 5.07 -20.17 10.68
N ILE A 37 5.84 -19.47 11.52
CA ILE A 37 5.80 -19.65 12.97
C ILE A 37 5.43 -18.34 13.65
N ASN A 38 4.34 -18.37 14.41
CA ASN A 38 3.89 -17.25 15.23
C ASN A 38 3.52 -17.73 16.64
N MET A 39 3.46 -16.80 17.56
CA MET A 39 2.94 -16.99 18.90
C MET A 39 1.73 -16.07 19.11
N GLY A 40 0.65 -16.61 19.60
CA GLY A 40 -0.58 -15.87 19.87
C GLY A 40 -1.64 -16.76 20.47
N ASP A 41 -2.73 -16.14 20.89
CA ASP A 41 -3.87 -16.85 21.44
C ASP A 41 -4.57 -17.66 20.35
N VAL A 42 -4.93 -18.89 20.70
CA VAL A 42 -5.58 -19.85 19.82
C VAL A 42 -6.80 -20.43 20.51
N VAL A 43 -7.93 -20.39 19.84
CA VAL A 43 -9.16 -21.06 20.29
C VAL A 43 -9.35 -22.31 19.44
N GLU A 44 -9.53 -23.44 20.10
CA GLU A 44 -9.86 -24.70 19.44
C GLU A 44 -11.39 -24.86 19.41
N GLU A 45 -11.94 -24.88 18.19
CA GLU A 45 -13.37 -25.14 17.97
C GLU A 45 -13.54 -26.26 16.93
N LYS A 46 -14.21 -27.36 17.33
CA LYS A 46 -14.56 -28.49 16.44
C LYS A 46 -13.36 -28.99 15.58
N ARG A 47 -12.18 -29.11 16.17
CA ARG A 47 -10.89 -29.48 15.54
C ARG A 47 -10.29 -28.41 14.62
N ASN A 48 -10.84 -27.20 14.61
CA ASN A 48 -10.24 -26.06 13.93
C ASN A 48 -9.53 -25.19 14.95
N LEU A 49 -8.37 -24.66 14.56
CA LEU A 49 -7.64 -23.65 15.32
C LEU A 49 -7.99 -22.28 14.79
N LEU A 50 -8.59 -21.45 15.62
CA LEU A 50 -9.03 -20.09 15.27
C LEU A 50 -8.28 -19.07 16.12
N GLY A 51 -8.05 -17.89 15.59
CA GLY A 51 -7.43 -16.78 16.30
C GLY A 51 -6.49 -15.97 15.41
N ASP A 52 -6.21 -14.75 15.83
CA ASP A 52 -5.29 -13.86 15.10
C ASP A 52 -3.89 -14.44 15.00
N GLY A 53 -3.47 -15.20 16.02
CA GLY A 53 -2.19 -15.93 16.00
C GLY A 53 -2.08 -16.91 14.86
N VAL A 54 -3.16 -17.64 14.55
CA VAL A 54 -3.22 -18.61 13.44
C VAL A 54 -3.21 -17.87 12.09
N ASN A 55 -3.95 -16.78 11.99
CA ASN A 55 -4.00 -15.96 10.77
C ASN A 55 -2.63 -15.37 10.43
N ILE A 56 -1.88 -14.89 11.43
CA ILE A 56 -0.51 -14.38 11.24
C ILE A 56 0.41 -15.52 10.81
N ALA A 57 0.32 -16.72 11.41
CA ALA A 57 1.12 -17.88 11.03
C ALA A 57 0.88 -18.29 9.57
N ALA A 58 -0.38 -18.31 9.11
CA ALA A 58 -0.74 -18.58 7.72
C ALA A 58 -0.18 -17.51 6.76
N ARG A 59 -0.12 -16.25 7.20
CA ARG A 59 0.48 -15.16 6.39
C ARG A 59 1.99 -15.29 6.30
N LEU A 60 2.64 -15.64 7.41
CA LEU A 60 4.08 -15.93 7.43
C LEU A 60 4.42 -17.10 6.50
N GLU A 61 3.61 -18.17 6.51
CA GLU A 61 3.76 -19.30 5.60
C GLU A 61 3.63 -18.82 4.13
N SER A 62 2.60 -18.04 3.80
CA SER A 62 2.38 -17.53 2.44
C SER A 62 3.50 -16.58 1.97
N LEU A 63 4.09 -15.82 2.90
CA LEU A 63 5.24 -14.94 2.64
C LEU A 63 6.54 -15.71 2.46
N CYS A 64 6.64 -16.88 3.08
CA CYS A 64 7.84 -17.70 3.14
C CYS A 64 8.25 -18.19 1.74
N GLN A 65 9.57 -18.25 1.50
CA GLN A 65 10.09 -18.90 0.30
C GLN A 65 9.90 -20.42 0.36
N PRO A 66 9.79 -21.10 -0.77
CA PRO A 66 9.82 -22.56 -0.80
C PRO A 66 11.01 -23.12 -0.01
N ASN A 67 10.75 -24.14 0.79
CA ASN A 67 11.73 -24.77 1.68
C ASN A 67 12.33 -23.84 2.74
N GLY A 68 11.65 -22.72 3.02
CA GLY A 68 12.05 -21.72 4.02
C GLY A 68 11.25 -21.82 5.31
N ILE A 69 11.59 -20.91 6.23
CA ILE A 69 10.91 -20.71 7.50
C ILE A 69 10.80 -19.20 7.71
N SER A 70 9.58 -18.70 7.90
CA SER A 70 9.33 -17.29 8.26
C SER A 70 8.73 -17.24 9.66
N ILE A 71 9.20 -16.31 10.48
CA ILE A 71 8.78 -16.14 11.87
C ILE A 71 8.30 -14.72 12.14
N SER A 72 7.42 -14.55 13.11
CA SER A 72 7.02 -13.22 13.59
C SER A 72 8.10 -12.59 14.47
N LYS A 73 8.01 -11.26 14.63
CA LYS A 73 8.89 -10.52 15.54
C LYS A 73 8.83 -11.07 16.97
N SER A 74 7.66 -11.45 17.47
CA SER A 74 7.50 -12.03 18.79
C SER A 74 8.28 -13.33 18.96
N ILE A 75 8.33 -14.18 17.93
CA ILE A 75 9.17 -15.38 17.93
C ILE A 75 10.64 -15.00 17.81
N TYR A 76 10.99 -14.08 16.89
CA TYR A 76 12.37 -13.62 16.71
C TYR A 76 12.99 -13.12 18.02
N ASP A 77 12.29 -12.26 18.75
CA ASP A 77 12.77 -11.68 20.01
C ASP A 77 13.06 -12.77 21.08
N LEU A 78 12.34 -13.90 21.04
CA LEU A 78 12.55 -15.03 21.98
C LEU A 78 13.68 -15.98 21.58
N VAL A 79 14.04 -16.03 20.29
CA VAL A 79 14.97 -17.04 19.77
C VAL A 79 16.30 -16.48 19.29
N ASN A 80 16.40 -15.20 18.94
CA ASN A 80 17.59 -14.59 18.34
C ASN A 80 18.85 -14.71 19.21
N SER A 81 18.71 -14.63 20.53
CA SER A 81 19.81 -14.76 21.47
C SER A 81 20.12 -16.21 21.86
N LYS A 82 19.20 -17.14 21.59
CA LYS A 82 19.29 -18.55 22.03
C LYS A 82 19.71 -19.46 20.88
N LEU A 83 19.29 -19.15 19.66
CA LEU A 83 19.64 -19.95 18.49
C LEU A 83 20.71 -19.22 17.65
N LYS A 84 21.79 -19.92 17.34
CA LYS A 84 22.85 -19.44 16.46
C LYS A 84 22.43 -19.58 14.98
N LEU A 85 21.32 -18.98 14.62
CA LEU A 85 20.80 -18.99 13.25
C LEU A 85 20.86 -17.57 12.68
N PRO A 86 21.22 -17.40 11.43
CA PRO A 86 21.11 -16.11 10.78
C PRO A 86 19.66 -15.82 10.38
N PHE A 87 19.24 -14.57 10.57
CA PHE A 87 17.90 -14.09 10.23
C PHE A 87 17.98 -12.96 9.23
N ILE A 88 16.96 -12.85 8.37
CA ILE A 88 16.75 -11.69 7.49
C ILE A 88 15.50 -10.97 7.95
N ASP A 89 15.61 -9.68 8.19
CA ASP A 89 14.48 -8.82 8.49
C ASP A 89 13.71 -8.54 7.18
N LEU A 90 12.44 -8.92 7.14
CA LEU A 90 11.52 -8.66 6.02
C LEU A 90 10.73 -7.36 6.20
N GLY A 91 10.89 -6.69 7.35
CA GLY A 91 10.17 -5.49 7.70
C GLY A 91 8.71 -5.74 8.08
N ILE A 92 7.96 -4.64 8.14
CA ILE A 92 6.54 -4.65 8.47
C ILE A 92 5.74 -5.08 7.25
N GLN A 93 4.93 -6.12 7.44
CA GLN A 93 4.01 -6.65 6.44
C GLN A 93 2.60 -6.15 6.75
N LYS A 94 1.96 -5.52 5.75
CA LYS A 94 0.60 -5.00 5.86
C LYS A 94 -0.40 -5.96 5.21
N VAL A 95 -1.39 -6.39 5.98
CA VAL A 95 -2.45 -7.25 5.47
C VAL A 95 -3.80 -6.74 5.94
N LYS A 96 -4.59 -6.18 5.02
CA LYS A 96 -5.94 -5.63 5.22
C LYS A 96 -6.09 -4.77 6.48
N TYR A 97 -6.18 -5.39 7.67
CA TYR A 97 -6.44 -4.72 8.95
C TYR A 97 -5.36 -4.92 10.00
N ASN A 98 -4.34 -5.78 9.71
CA ASN A 98 -3.28 -6.12 10.67
C ASN A 98 -1.91 -5.88 10.06
N GLU A 99 -1.00 -5.34 10.88
CA GLU A 99 0.42 -5.21 10.54
C GLU A 99 1.21 -6.18 11.43
N PHE A 100 2.19 -6.86 10.86
CA PHE A 100 3.11 -7.69 11.62
C PHE A 100 4.50 -7.61 11.03
N HIS A 101 5.52 -7.70 11.88
CA HIS A 101 6.91 -7.71 11.46
C HIS A 101 7.37 -9.15 11.27
N ALA A 102 7.96 -9.45 10.13
CA ALA A 102 8.38 -10.79 9.73
C ALA A 102 9.90 -10.90 9.58
N TYR A 103 10.40 -12.10 9.86
CA TYR A 103 11.80 -12.47 9.68
C TYR A 103 11.89 -13.82 8.98
N ASP A 104 12.83 -13.98 8.04
CA ASP A 104 13.18 -15.28 7.47
C ASP A 104 14.34 -15.90 8.24
N VAL A 105 14.25 -17.20 8.52
CA VAL A 105 15.35 -18.01 9.09
C VAL A 105 16.19 -18.52 7.93
N LEU A 106 17.46 -18.13 7.87
CA LEU A 106 18.37 -18.61 6.84
C LEU A 106 18.87 -20.01 7.17
N LEU A 107 18.46 -20.99 6.38
CA LEU A 107 18.95 -22.38 6.48
C LEU A 107 20.27 -22.57 5.73
N ASN A 108 20.48 -21.77 4.67
CA ASN A 108 21.72 -21.75 3.89
C ASN A 108 22.11 -20.29 3.55
N PRO A 109 23.42 -19.94 3.51
CA PRO A 109 23.87 -18.60 3.15
C PRO A 109 23.47 -18.14 1.75
N SER A 110 23.22 -19.08 0.82
CA SER A 110 22.78 -18.82 -0.55
C SER A 110 21.28 -18.46 -0.67
N GLN A 111 20.49 -18.66 0.38
CA GLN A 111 19.06 -18.33 0.43
C GLN A 111 18.78 -16.84 0.72
N LYS A 112 19.77 -15.96 0.54
CA LYS A 112 19.52 -14.51 0.66
C LYS A 112 18.44 -14.10 -0.32
N ARG A 113 17.23 -13.89 0.21
CA ARG A 113 16.13 -13.29 -0.51
C ARG A 113 16.57 -11.90 -0.98
N SER A 114 16.62 -11.68 -2.28
CA SER A 114 16.63 -10.32 -2.79
C SER A 114 15.27 -9.72 -2.43
N LEU A 115 15.23 -8.92 -1.39
CA LEU A 115 14.05 -8.11 -1.09
C LEU A 115 13.90 -7.15 -2.28
N LYS A 116 13.11 -7.55 -3.27
CA LYS A 116 12.58 -6.57 -4.22
C LYS A 116 11.74 -5.63 -3.36
N ASN A 117 12.31 -4.46 -3.03
CA ASN A 117 11.55 -3.36 -2.46
C ASN A 117 10.35 -3.15 -3.38
N ALA A 118 9.18 -3.61 -2.94
CA ALA A 118 7.93 -3.49 -3.69
C ALA A 118 7.55 -2.03 -3.99
N ASN A 119 8.29 -1.07 -3.42
CA ASN A 119 8.08 0.37 -3.56
C ASN A 119 9.19 1.09 -4.33
N LYS A 120 10.07 0.40 -5.06
CA LYS A 120 10.92 1.11 -6.02
C LYS A 120 10.05 1.50 -7.21
N ILE A 121 9.49 2.72 -7.16
CA ILE A 121 8.97 3.40 -8.33
C ILE A 121 10.10 3.37 -9.36
N SER A 122 9.87 2.74 -10.52
CA SER A 122 10.91 2.61 -11.54
C SER A 122 11.38 4.02 -11.93
N PRO A 123 12.68 4.27 -12.05
CA PRO A 123 13.20 5.58 -12.44
C PRO A 123 12.60 6.07 -13.76
N GLY A 124 12.20 5.16 -14.66
CA GLY A 124 11.47 5.49 -15.88
C GLY A 124 10.08 6.07 -15.63
N LEU A 125 9.38 5.62 -14.59
CA LEU A 125 8.05 6.13 -14.23
C LEU A 125 8.16 7.54 -13.64
N ILE A 126 9.20 7.82 -12.84
CA ILE A 126 9.50 9.17 -12.33
C ILE A 126 9.87 10.10 -13.48
N ALA A 127 10.73 9.67 -14.40
CA ALA A 127 11.11 10.46 -15.59
C ALA A 127 9.88 10.75 -16.47
N GLY A 128 8.99 9.77 -16.66
CA GLY A 128 7.73 9.97 -17.39
C GLY A 128 6.81 11.02 -16.75
N ILE A 129 6.65 10.99 -15.43
CA ILE A 129 5.85 11.99 -14.69
C ILE A 129 6.47 13.39 -14.83
N ILE A 130 7.80 13.50 -14.70
CA ILE A 130 8.50 14.78 -14.87
C ILE A 130 8.32 15.32 -16.29
N CYS A 131 8.45 14.49 -17.33
CA CYS A 131 8.21 14.91 -18.72
C CYS A 131 6.77 15.39 -18.92
N ILE A 132 5.76 14.71 -18.37
CA ILE A 132 4.36 15.15 -18.50
C ILE A 132 4.16 16.50 -17.81
N LEU A 133 4.71 16.69 -16.61
CA LEU A 133 4.62 17.95 -15.87
C LEU A 133 5.31 19.11 -16.62
N THR A 134 6.48 18.86 -17.21
CA THR A 134 7.20 19.89 -17.98
C THR A 134 6.43 20.28 -19.26
N ILE A 135 5.84 19.31 -19.96
CA ILE A 135 5.00 19.58 -21.13
C ILE A 135 3.75 20.38 -20.73
N MET A 136 3.12 20.01 -19.59
CA MET A 136 1.93 20.71 -19.10
C MET A 136 2.25 22.17 -18.70
N LEU A 137 3.38 22.40 -18.03
CA LEU A 137 3.85 23.75 -17.70
C LEU A 137 4.21 24.56 -18.96
N PHE A 138 4.85 23.94 -19.94
CA PHE A 138 5.19 24.60 -21.19
C PHE A 138 3.96 24.97 -22.00
N THR A 139 2.96 24.09 -22.08
CA THR A 139 1.69 24.40 -22.76
C THR A 139 0.91 25.49 -22.06
N ALA A 140 0.86 25.48 -20.71
CA ALA A 140 0.23 26.54 -19.93
C ALA A 140 0.93 27.89 -20.13
N PHE A 141 2.26 27.91 -20.12
CA PHE A 141 3.06 29.12 -20.37
C PHE A 141 2.85 29.64 -21.81
N TYR A 142 2.89 28.76 -22.81
CA TYR A 142 2.66 29.11 -24.22
C TYR A 142 1.25 29.68 -24.44
N PHE A 143 0.24 29.07 -23.80
CA PHE A 143 -1.12 29.53 -23.87
C PHE A 143 -1.32 30.88 -23.18
N SER A 144 -0.73 31.07 -21.98
CA SER A 144 -0.74 32.34 -21.25
C SER A 144 -0.01 33.45 -22.00
N SER A 145 1.08 33.16 -22.68
CA SER A 145 1.87 34.13 -23.45
C SER A 145 1.17 34.57 -24.73
N ASN A 146 0.36 33.71 -25.33
CA ASN A 146 -0.39 34.00 -26.57
C ASN A 146 -1.81 34.55 -26.34
N TYR A 147 -2.31 34.51 -25.10
CA TYR A 147 -3.51 35.25 -24.72
C TYR A 147 -3.10 36.70 -24.45
N SER A 148 -2.87 37.47 -25.52
CA SER A 148 -3.06 38.91 -25.43
C SER A 148 -4.54 39.14 -25.20
N GLU A 149 -4.89 39.60 -24.01
CA GLU A 149 -6.23 40.11 -23.73
C GLU A 149 -6.53 41.20 -24.75
N THR A 150 -7.26 40.82 -25.79
CA THR A 150 -8.04 41.81 -26.54
C THR A 150 -9.17 42.20 -25.58
N THR A 151 -8.86 43.03 -24.59
CA THR A 151 -9.91 43.77 -23.91
C THR A 151 -10.55 44.63 -25.00
N PRO A 152 -11.83 44.41 -25.32
CA PRO A 152 -12.51 45.36 -26.19
C PRO A 152 -12.49 46.70 -25.46
N ASN A 153 -11.72 47.65 -25.98
CA ASN A 153 -11.72 49.02 -25.52
C ASN A 153 -13.08 49.60 -25.87
N ILE A 154 -14.10 49.32 -25.07
CA ILE A 154 -15.39 49.99 -25.14
C ILE A 154 -15.10 51.42 -24.64
N ARG A 155 -14.71 52.28 -25.57
CA ARG A 155 -14.76 53.70 -25.34
C ARG A 155 -16.24 54.08 -25.25
N VAL A 156 -16.78 54.04 -24.04
CA VAL A 156 -18.05 54.64 -23.72
C VAL A 156 -17.86 56.13 -23.91
N ASN A 157 -18.32 56.62 -25.05
CA ASN A 157 -18.36 58.04 -25.32
C ASN A 157 -19.47 58.61 -24.42
N ILE A 158 -19.10 59.03 -23.21
CA ILE A 158 -20.02 59.68 -22.29
C ILE A 158 -20.32 61.05 -22.88
N SER A 159 -21.45 61.12 -23.58
CA SER A 159 -22.04 62.38 -23.96
C SER A 159 -22.36 63.12 -22.66
N ASP A 160 -21.95 64.40 -22.57
CA ASP A 160 -22.16 65.33 -21.42
C ASP A 160 -23.64 65.61 -21.09
N LYS A 161 -24.55 64.77 -21.51
CA LYS A 161 -25.95 64.89 -21.14
C LYS A 161 -26.25 63.96 -19.93
N PRO A 162 -26.85 64.50 -18.87
CA PRO A 162 -27.24 63.70 -17.73
C PRO A 162 -28.24 62.64 -18.18
N SER A 163 -27.87 61.36 -18.09
CA SER A 163 -28.73 60.21 -18.37
C SER A 163 -29.23 59.64 -17.07
N ILE A 164 -30.50 59.52 -16.91
CA ILE A 164 -31.14 58.87 -15.77
C ILE A 164 -31.45 57.45 -16.20
N LEU A 165 -30.87 56.48 -15.56
CA LEU A 165 -31.19 55.07 -15.72
C LEU A 165 -32.33 54.73 -14.73
N ILE A 166 -33.50 54.48 -15.23
CA ILE A 166 -34.61 53.97 -14.43
C ILE A 166 -34.58 52.44 -14.55
N MET A 167 -34.28 51.75 -13.47
CA MET A 167 -34.40 50.30 -13.42
C MET A 167 -35.84 49.94 -12.97
N PRO A 168 -36.52 49.03 -13.66
CA PRO A 168 -37.81 48.57 -13.20
C PRO A 168 -37.66 47.85 -11.88
N LEU A 169 -38.55 48.13 -10.95
CA LEU A 169 -38.60 47.45 -9.64
C LEU A 169 -39.22 46.07 -9.87
N GLU A 170 -38.48 45.07 -9.47
CA GLU A 170 -38.95 43.67 -9.53
C GLU A 170 -39.67 43.33 -8.22
N ASN A 171 -40.87 42.78 -8.32
CA ASN A 171 -41.64 42.37 -7.16
C ASN A 171 -41.03 41.16 -6.47
N GLN A 172 -40.44 41.35 -5.32
CA GLN A 172 -39.84 40.28 -4.49
C GLN A 172 -40.76 39.76 -3.37
N THR A 173 -42.00 40.26 -3.32
CA THR A 173 -42.95 39.85 -2.24
C THR A 173 -43.55 38.47 -2.49
N GLY A 174 -43.44 37.91 -3.69
CA GLY A 174 -44.02 36.59 -4.02
C GLY A 174 -45.54 36.61 -4.18
N ASN A 175 -46.19 37.75 -4.00
CA ASN A 175 -47.64 37.91 -4.18
C ASN A 175 -47.96 38.54 -5.52
N LYS A 176 -48.73 37.87 -6.36
CA LYS A 176 -49.09 38.33 -7.72
C LYS A 176 -49.95 39.59 -7.75
N ASP A 177 -50.64 39.87 -6.64
CA ASP A 177 -51.48 41.06 -6.56
C ASP A 177 -50.72 42.38 -6.43
N ASP A 178 -49.39 42.30 -6.16
CA ASP A 178 -48.51 43.45 -6.01
C ASP A 178 -47.67 43.75 -7.28
N ASP A 179 -47.91 43.04 -8.40
CA ASP A 179 -47.18 43.21 -9.67
C ASP A 179 -47.39 44.58 -10.32
N TYR A 180 -48.50 45.27 -9.95
CA TYR A 180 -48.77 46.60 -10.49
C TYR A 180 -47.87 47.70 -9.93
N ILE A 181 -47.15 47.44 -8.85
CA ILE A 181 -46.23 48.44 -8.23
C ILE A 181 -44.96 48.62 -9.07
N GLY A 182 -44.58 47.60 -9.84
CA GLY A 182 -43.37 47.62 -10.68
C GLY A 182 -43.63 48.14 -12.09
N ALA A 183 -44.85 48.41 -12.51
CA ALA A 183 -45.28 48.76 -13.86
C ALA A 183 -45.53 50.25 -14.08
N GLY A 184 -45.11 51.12 -13.17
CA GLY A 184 -45.27 52.58 -13.26
C GLY A 184 -44.12 53.33 -13.93
#